data_b43248826cbb31b9240f05730c280639
#
_entry.id   b43248826cbb31b9240f05730c280639
#
_cell.length_a   1.000
_cell.length_b   1.000
_cell.length_c   1.000
_cell.angle_alpha   90.00
_cell.angle_beta   90.00
_cell.angle_gamma   90.00
#
_symmetry.space_group_name_H-M   'P 1'
#
loop_
_entity.id
_entity.type
_entity.pdbx_description
1 polymer ?
#
loop_
_entity_poly.entity_id
_entity_poly.type
_entity_poly.pdbx_seq_one_letter_code
_entity_poly.pdbx_strand_id
1 'polypeptide(L)'
;RGNIRRLWTALLTGAAVCAYLASSPVAFGQDGLLASASQDDSKLLLTANELTYNRDSQRVIAKGVVRMKYSGYRMVAQQVEYNQQTGRVVAHGNIELIEPGGNKIYADEMDVTDDFGQGFVNALRVETTDNTRIAGESAERLEGDLMVLNNGVYTACLPCAERPEKAPLWQVKAERVIQDGKTHTVRLEKARLQLFGHSIAYIP
;
A
#
# COMPACT_ATOMS: atom_id res chain seq x y z
N ARG A 1 -13.26 -42.82 -40.13
CA ARG A 1 -13.67 -44.22 -39.93
C ARG A 1 -14.20 -44.32 -38.52
N GLY A 2 -15.43 -44.53 -38.22
CA GLY A 2 -16.63 -45.09 -38.80
C GLY A 2 -17.59 -45.19 -37.64
N ASN A 3 -18.72 -44.53 -37.70
CA ASN A 3 -20.01 -45.20 -37.90
C ASN A 3 -20.32 -46.26 -36.84
N ILE A 4 -21.49 -46.29 -36.22
CA ILE A 4 -22.86 -46.53 -36.71
C ILE A 4 -23.75 -46.56 -35.45
N ARG A 5 -24.82 -45.74 -35.35
CA ARG A 5 -26.23 -46.07 -35.57
C ARG A 5 -26.82 -47.19 -34.68
N ARG A 6 -27.84 -46.93 -33.91
CA ARG A 6 -29.29 -47.14 -34.14
C ARG A 6 -29.98 -47.31 -32.79
N LEU A 7 -30.95 -46.53 -32.44
CA LEU A 7 -32.41 -46.69 -32.69
C LEU A 7 -33.03 -47.92 -31.98
N TRP A 8 -34.03 -47.67 -31.18
CA TRP A 8 -35.39 -48.24 -31.22
C TRP A 8 -36.05 -48.04 -29.86
N THR A 9 -37.00 -47.16 -29.75
CA THR A 9 -38.46 -47.27 -29.82
C THR A 9 -39.15 -48.04 -28.66
N ALA A 10 -39.92 -47.27 -27.96
CA ALA A 10 -41.40 -47.27 -27.81
C ALA A 10 -41.99 -48.26 -26.80
N LEU A 11 -42.82 -47.85 -25.95
CA LEU A 11 -44.29 -48.00 -25.91
C LEU A 11 -44.86 -47.96 -24.48
N LEU A 12 -45.65 -46.94 -24.20
CA LEU A 12 -47.05 -46.95 -23.73
C LEU A 12 -47.41 -47.57 -22.37
N THR A 13 -48.12 -46.73 -21.65
CA THR A 13 -49.40 -46.88 -20.92
C THR A 13 -49.33 -46.82 -19.41
N GLY A 14 -50.20 -45.95 -18.90
CA GLY A 14 -50.68 -46.05 -17.56
C GLY A 14 -51.00 -44.74 -16.85
N ALA A 15 -52.22 -44.25 -17.07
CA ALA A 15 -52.79 -43.15 -16.30
C ALA A 15 -52.98 -43.52 -14.81
N ALA A 16 -52.64 -42.61 -13.92
CA ALA A 16 -53.30 -42.48 -12.62
C ALA A 16 -53.18 -41.06 -12.10
N VAL A 17 -54.30 -40.38 -12.14
CA VAL A 17 -54.58 -39.09 -11.49
C VAL A 17 -54.56 -39.31 -9.96
N CYS A 18 -53.71 -38.58 -9.27
CA CYS A 18 -53.93 -38.26 -7.85
C CYS A 18 -53.48 -36.82 -7.59
N ALA A 19 -54.45 -35.94 -7.53
CA ALA A 19 -54.32 -34.58 -7.08
C ALA A 19 -54.02 -34.61 -5.56
N TYR A 20 -52.81 -34.21 -5.20
CA TYR A 20 -52.51 -33.75 -3.83
C TYR A 20 -52.14 -32.28 -3.90
N LEU A 21 -53.10 -31.46 -3.45
CA LEU A 21 -52.89 -30.08 -3.07
C LEU A 21 -51.98 -30.06 -1.83
N ALA A 22 -50.70 -30.00 -2.01
CA ALA A 22 -49.79 -29.66 -0.96
C ALA A 22 -49.45 -28.15 -1.09
N SER A 23 -50.08 -27.37 -0.22
CA SER A 23 -49.75 -25.98 0.06
C SER A 23 -48.32 -25.93 0.59
N SER A 24 -47.36 -25.58 -0.30
CA SER A 24 -46.00 -25.27 0.09
C SER A 24 -45.96 -23.87 0.78
N PRO A 25 -45.45 -23.74 1.99
CA PRO A 25 -45.20 -22.42 2.54
C PRO A 25 -44.13 -21.78 1.67
N VAL A 26 -44.45 -20.61 1.09
CA VAL A 26 -43.48 -19.71 0.47
C VAL A 26 -42.56 -19.23 1.60
N ALA A 27 -41.43 -19.89 1.74
CA ALA A 27 -40.31 -19.34 2.52
C ALA A 27 -39.83 -18.10 1.77
N PHE A 28 -40.19 -16.93 2.27
CA PHE A 28 -39.49 -15.70 1.94
C PHE A 28 -38.06 -15.87 2.42
N GLY A 29 -37.18 -16.34 1.53
CA GLY A 29 -35.76 -16.20 1.69
C GLY A 29 -35.48 -14.71 1.82
N GLN A 30 -35.17 -14.26 3.01
CA GLN A 30 -34.42 -13.01 3.17
C GLN A 30 -33.08 -13.27 2.50
N ASP A 31 -33.01 -12.97 1.20
CA ASP A 31 -31.75 -12.71 0.56
C ASP A 31 -31.13 -11.56 1.34
N GLY A 32 -30.27 -11.93 2.30
CA GLY A 32 -29.43 -11.01 2.99
C GLY A 32 -28.64 -10.24 1.95
N LEU A 33 -28.99 -8.96 1.80
CA LEU A 33 -28.22 -7.94 1.15
C LEU A 33 -26.87 -7.76 1.90
N LEU A 34 -26.11 -8.83 2.01
CA LEU A 34 -24.66 -8.76 2.09
C LEU A 34 -24.17 -8.64 0.64
N ALA A 35 -24.51 -7.52 0.02
CA ALA A 35 -23.70 -7.03 -1.07
C ALA A 35 -22.29 -7.00 -0.50
N SER A 36 -21.47 -7.97 -0.90
CA SER A 36 -20.04 -7.85 -0.86
C SER A 36 -19.77 -6.56 -1.62
N ALA A 37 -19.61 -5.47 -0.90
CA ALA A 37 -19.05 -4.25 -1.46
C ALA A 37 -17.69 -4.69 -1.98
N SER A 38 -17.61 -4.97 -3.27
CA SER A 38 -16.35 -5.00 -3.98
C SER A 38 -15.74 -3.65 -3.62
N GLN A 39 -14.69 -3.67 -2.78
CA GLN A 39 -13.91 -2.48 -2.48
C GLN A 39 -13.35 -2.03 -3.82
N ASP A 40 -13.99 -1.02 -4.39
CA ASP A 40 -13.47 -0.30 -5.53
C ASP A 40 -12.22 0.44 -4.99
N ASP A 41 -11.07 -0.21 -5.11
CA ASP A 41 -9.77 0.31 -4.65
C ASP A 41 -9.38 1.63 -5.33
N SER A 42 -10.14 2.04 -6.35
CA SER A 42 -9.96 3.31 -7.04
C SER A 42 -10.60 4.51 -6.32
N LYS A 43 -11.41 4.27 -5.26
CA LYS A 43 -12.04 5.34 -4.50
C LYS A 43 -11.17 5.79 -3.35
N LEU A 44 -10.94 7.10 -3.27
CA LEU A 44 -10.32 7.72 -2.11
C LEU A 44 -11.29 7.69 -0.92
N LEU A 45 -10.92 6.96 0.12
CA LEU A 45 -11.61 6.95 1.41
C LEU A 45 -10.79 7.78 2.40
N LEU A 46 -11.38 8.85 2.90
CA LEU A 46 -10.75 9.77 3.84
C LEU A 46 -11.60 9.87 5.12
N THR A 47 -10.94 9.75 6.27
CA THR A 47 -11.54 9.96 7.60
C THR A 47 -10.66 10.93 8.38
N ALA A 48 -11.24 11.95 9.01
CA ALA A 48 -10.54 12.95 9.80
C ALA A 48 -11.45 13.50 10.90
N ASN A 49 -10.88 14.22 11.87
CA ASN A 49 -11.66 14.92 12.88
C ASN A 49 -12.29 16.19 12.31
N GLU A 50 -11.58 16.86 11.43
CA GLU A 50 -12.01 18.08 10.75
C GLU A 50 -11.69 17.97 9.26
N LEU A 51 -12.63 18.38 8.42
CA LEU A 51 -12.48 18.45 6.97
C LEU A 51 -12.91 19.82 6.48
N THR A 52 -12.01 20.54 5.85
CA THR A 52 -12.26 21.84 5.24
C THR A 52 -12.06 21.76 3.74
N TYR A 53 -13.03 22.24 2.97
CA TYR A 53 -12.93 22.36 1.53
C TYR A 53 -12.94 23.84 1.10
N ASN A 54 -11.88 24.24 0.41
CA ASN A 54 -11.77 25.57 -0.19
C ASN A 54 -12.04 25.46 -1.69
N ARG A 55 -13.16 26.05 -2.14
CA ARG A 55 -13.58 26.00 -3.55
C ARG A 55 -12.68 26.81 -4.47
N ASP A 56 -12.19 27.96 -4.01
CA ASP A 56 -11.42 28.87 -4.85
C ASP A 56 -10.05 28.29 -5.20
N SER A 57 -9.42 27.62 -4.24
CA SER A 57 -8.14 26.95 -4.41
C SER A 57 -8.26 25.44 -4.73
N GLN A 58 -9.47 24.89 -4.77
CA GLN A 58 -9.76 23.46 -4.95
C GLN A 58 -8.93 22.55 -4.03
N ARG A 59 -8.81 22.98 -2.76
CA ARG A 59 -8.04 22.26 -1.74
C ARG A 59 -8.95 21.62 -0.71
N VAL A 60 -8.65 20.39 -0.36
CA VAL A 60 -9.23 19.66 0.77
C VAL A 60 -8.17 19.59 1.86
N ILE A 61 -8.49 20.06 3.06
CA ILE A 61 -7.61 19.98 4.22
C ILE A 61 -8.29 19.13 5.29
N ALA A 62 -7.66 18.05 5.66
CA ALA A 62 -8.07 17.14 6.73
C ALA A 62 -7.13 17.30 7.91
N LYS A 63 -7.67 17.41 9.13
CA LYS A 63 -6.91 17.57 10.37
C LYS A 63 -7.36 16.61 11.46
N GLY A 64 -6.47 16.35 12.40
CA GLY A 64 -6.65 15.43 13.51
C GLY A 64 -6.04 14.07 13.19
N VAL A 65 -6.74 12.97 13.55
CA VAL A 65 -6.28 11.63 13.15
C VAL A 65 -6.81 11.34 11.76
N VAL A 66 -6.02 11.72 10.74
CA VAL A 66 -6.38 11.52 9.34
C VAL A 66 -6.03 10.09 8.94
N ARG A 67 -7.00 9.37 8.37
CA ARG A 67 -6.81 8.06 7.75
C ARG A 67 -7.26 8.12 6.31
N MET A 68 -6.39 7.67 5.41
CA MET A 68 -6.66 7.66 3.98
C MET A 68 -6.42 6.25 3.42
N LYS A 69 -7.31 5.82 2.52
CA LYS A 69 -7.12 4.63 1.68
C LYS A 69 -7.34 5.01 0.23
N TYR A 70 -6.41 4.63 -0.63
CA TYR A 70 -6.49 4.87 -2.06
C TYR A 70 -5.62 3.87 -2.81
N SER A 71 -6.18 3.18 -3.81
CA SER A 71 -5.44 2.26 -4.69
C SER A 71 -4.54 1.25 -3.94
N GLY A 72 -5.03 0.70 -2.82
CA GLY A 72 -4.29 -0.24 -1.98
C GLY A 72 -3.31 0.41 -0.98
N TYR A 73 -3.01 1.71 -1.13
CA TYR A 73 -2.25 2.47 -0.14
C TYR A 73 -3.11 2.79 1.08
N ARG A 74 -2.51 2.78 2.26
CA ARG A 74 -3.13 3.19 3.52
C ARG A 74 -2.22 4.17 4.23
N MET A 75 -2.72 5.36 4.51
CA MET A 75 -1.96 6.41 5.18
C MET A 75 -2.65 6.86 6.46
N VAL A 76 -1.86 7.12 7.48
CA VAL A 76 -2.25 7.82 8.71
C VAL A 76 -1.34 9.04 8.86
N ALA A 77 -1.91 10.18 9.23
CA ALA A 77 -1.16 11.42 9.46
C ALA A 77 -1.92 12.33 10.44
N GLN A 78 -1.30 13.40 10.90
CA GLN A 78 -1.98 14.42 11.72
C GLN A 78 -2.74 15.42 10.85
N GLN A 79 -2.20 15.74 9.68
CA GLN A 79 -2.82 16.64 8.70
C GLN A 79 -2.51 16.14 7.30
N VAL A 80 -3.52 16.23 6.42
CA VAL A 80 -3.38 15.96 4.99
C VAL A 80 -4.05 17.08 4.21
N GLU A 81 -3.36 17.64 3.25
CA GLU A 81 -3.87 18.59 2.27
C GLU A 81 -3.83 17.96 0.89
N TYR A 82 -4.95 17.97 0.19
CA TYR A 82 -5.05 17.53 -1.20
C TYR A 82 -5.42 18.69 -2.09
N ASN A 83 -4.61 18.97 -3.08
CA ASN A 83 -4.86 19.99 -4.09
C ASN A 83 -5.35 19.30 -5.37
N GLN A 84 -6.63 19.48 -5.69
CA GLN A 84 -7.28 18.86 -6.84
C GLN A 84 -6.79 19.39 -8.19
N GLN A 85 -6.26 20.62 -8.23
CA GLN A 85 -5.75 21.22 -9.47
C GLN A 85 -4.40 20.62 -9.87
N THR A 86 -3.56 20.35 -8.89
CA THR A 86 -2.18 19.89 -9.12
C THR A 86 -1.99 18.38 -8.89
N GLY A 87 -3.01 17.69 -8.36
CA GLY A 87 -2.91 16.30 -7.96
C GLY A 87 -1.88 16.07 -6.84
N ARG A 88 -1.59 17.10 -6.01
CA ARG A 88 -0.59 16.99 -4.93
C ARG A 88 -1.25 16.67 -3.60
N VAL A 89 -0.65 15.73 -2.88
CA VAL A 89 -0.99 15.35 -1.51
C VAL A 89 0.17 15.75 -0.61
N VAL A 90 -0.08 16.65 0.33
CA VAL A 90 0.89 17.05 1.36
C VAL A 90 0.40 16.54 2.70
N ALA A 91 1.22 15.73 3.36
CA ALA A 91 0.92 15.18 4.67
C ALA A 91 1.96 15.63 5.69
N HIS A 92 1.51 15.88 6.91
CA HIS A 92 2.35 16.32 8.02
C HIS A 92 2.04 15.56 9.30
N GLY A 93 3.08 15.27 10.06
CA GLY A 93 3.06 14.78 11.44
C GLY A 93 2.72 13.29 11.58
N ASN A 94 3.69 12.53 12.08
CA ASN A 94 3.57 11.11 12.38
C ASN A 94 2.96 10.29 11.23
N ILE A 95 3.49 10.50 10.04
CA ILE A 95 2.99 9.82 8.85
C ILE A 95 3.39 8.35 8.91
N GLU A 96 2.40 7.47 8.71
CA GLU A 96 2.59 6.05 8.43
C GLU A 96 1.86 5.75 7.11
N LEU A 97 2.61 5.36 6.09
CA LEU A 97 2.09 4.93 4.81
C LEU A 97 2.40 3.45 4.61
N ILE A 98 1.39 2.66 4.33
CA ILE A 98 1.52 1.24 3.98
C ILE A 98 1.23 1.11 2.50
N GLU A 99 2.22 0.65 1.76
CA GLU A 99 2.12 0.38 0.32
C GLU A 99 1.31 -0.90 0.03
N PRO A 100 0.77 -1.07 -1.17
CA PRO A 100 0.06 -2.29 -1.56
C PRO A 100 0.90 -3.57 -1.37
N GLY A 101 2.23 -3.47 -1.53
CA GLY A 101 3.20 -4.54 -1.31
C GLY A 101 3.48 -4.86 0.18
N GLY A 102 2.89 -4.09 1.11
CA GLY A 102 3.03 -4.29 2.56
C GLY A 102 4.23 -3.59 3.20
N ASN A 103 5.06 -2.87 2.44
CA ASN A 103 6.10 -2.03 3.00
C ASN A 103 5.48 -0.90 3.83
N LYS A 104 6.14 -0.54 4.93
CA LYS A 104 5.72 0.55 5.80
C LYS A 104 6.71 1.70 5.68
N ILE A 105 6.19 2.87 5.45
CA ILE A 105 6.94 4.12 5.33
C ILE A 105 6.51 5.03 6.46
N TYR A 106 7.46 5.53 7.23
CA TYR A 106 7.26 6.52 8.29
C TYR A 106 7.98 7.80 7.91
N ALA A 107 7.34 8.93 8.16
CA ALA A 107 7.87 10.25 7.83
C ALA A 107 7.30 11.34 8.73
N ASP A 108 7.94 12.49 8.76
CA ASP A 108 7.41 13.69 9.42
C ASP A 108 6.67 14.58 8.44
N GLU A 109 7.13 14.60 7.19
CA GLU A 109 6.51 15.35 6.10
C GLU A 109 6.60 14.56 4.79
N MET A 110 5.55 14.61 4.01
CA MET A 110 5.44 13.97 2.70
C MET A 110 4.70 14.91 1.75
N ASP A 111 5.28 15.18 0.59
CA ASP A 111 4.65 15.92 -0.50
C ASP A 111 4.77 15.10 -1.79
N VAL A 112 3.69 14.46 -2.20
CA VAL A 112 3.67 13.48 -3.28
C VAL A 112 2.53 13.75 -4.25
N THR A 113 2.62 13.17 -5.44
CA THR A 113 1.50 13.10 -6.37
C THR A 113 0.41 12.15 -5.85
N ASP A 114 -0.81 12.30 -6.31
CA ASP A 114 -1.98 11.51 -5.85
C ASP A 114 -1.88 10.02 -6.19
N ASP A 115 -1.04 9.66 -7.18
CA ASP A 115 -0.68 8.27 -7.51
C ASP A 115 0.55 7.76 -6.71
N PHE A 116 1.12 8.57 -5.81
CA PHE A 116 2.37 8.29 -5.08
C PHE A 116 3.59 8.02 -5.98
N GLY A 117 3.51 8.41 -7.25
CA GLY A 117 4.55 8.14 -8.25
C GLY A 117 5.77 9.04 -8.11
N GLN A 118 5.58 10.28 -7.69
CA GLN A 118 6.62 11.28 -7.53
C GLN A 118 6.45 12.04 -6.23
N GLY A 119 7.52 12.49 -5.65
CA GLY A 119 7.45 13.36 -4.49
C GLY A 119 8.68 13.41 -3.63
N PHE A 120 8.53 14.12 -2.54
CA PHE A 120 9.55 14.35 -1.53
C PHE A 120 9.06 13.87 -0.16
N VAL A 121 9.95 13.27 0.60
CA VAL A 121 9.68 12.79 1.95
C VAL A 121 10.80 13.23 2.87
N ASN A 122 10.46 13.81 4.01
CA ASN A 122 11.39 14.24 5.04
C ASN A 122 11.37 13.29 6.24
N ALA A 123 12.53 13.04 6.83
CA ALA A 123 12.72 12.10 7.93
C ALA A 123 12.19 10.68 7.61
N LEU A 124 12.57 10.16 6.44
CA LEU A 124 12.12 8.88 5.94
C LEU A 124 12.67 7.71 6.76
N ARG A 125 11.77 6.77 7.06
CA ARG A 125 12.11 5.43 7.53
C ARG A 125 11.19 4.42 6.84
N VAL A 126 11.78 3.39 6.25
CA VAL A 126 11.09 2.32 5.55
C VAL A 126 11.37 0.99 6.23
N GLU A 127 10.32 0.21 6.44
CA GLU A 127 10.39 -1.19 6.86
C GLU A 127 9.74 -2.04 5.75
N THR A 128 10.54 -2.88 5.13
CA THR A 128 10.07 -3.76 4.07
C THR A 128 9.58 -5.10 4.62
N THR A 129 8.82 -5.83 3.83
CA THR A 129 8.25 -7.14 4.23
C THR A 129 9.31 -8.22 4.44
N ASP A 130 10.51 -8.07 3.88
CA ASP A 130 11.68 -8.95 4.08
C ASP A 130 12.56 -8.55 5.28
N ASN A 131 12.04 -7.67 6.16
CA ASN A 131 12.72 -7.12 7.34
C ASN A 131 13.91 -6.19 7.04
N THR A 132 14.05 -5.73 5.81
CA THR A 132 15.00 -4.68 5.48
C THR A 132 14.53 -3.34 6.05
N ARG A 133 15.46 -2.55 6.55
CA ARG A 133 15.22 -1.21 7.06
C ARG A 133 16.08 -0.21 6.35
N ILE A 134 15.44 0.85 5.90
CA ILE A 134 16.06 1.98 5.25
C ILE A 134 15.64 3.23 6.01
N ALA A 135 16.58 4.10 6.29
CA ALA A 135 16.28 5.42 6.84
C ALA A 135 17.09 6.48 6.09
N GLY A 136 16.57 7.68 5.99
CA GLY A 136 17.23 8.81 5.35
C GLY A 136 16.71 10.13 5.91
N GLU A 137 17.55 11.14 5.87
CA GLU A 137 17.14 12.50 6.23
C GLU A 137 16.04 12.99 5.30
N SER A 138 16.20 12.72 4.00
CA SER A 138 15.17 12.97 2.99
C SER A 138 15.23 11.93 1.88
N ALA A 139 14.09 11.75 1.23
CA ALA A 139 13.97 10.94 0.02
C ALA A 139 13.18 11.68 -1.03
N GLU A 140 13.58 11.50 -2.28
CA GLU A 140 12.93 12.04 -3.45
C GLU A 140 12.65 10.92 -4.43
N ARG A 141 11.39 10.80 -4.84
CA ARG A 141 10.99 9.86 -5.88
C ARG A 141 10.73 10.63 -7.17
N LEU A 142 11.48 10.28 -8.19
CA LEU A 142 11.42 10.89 -9.52
C LEU A 142 10.72 9.95 -10.50
N GLU A 143 10.41 10.48 -11.68
CA GLU A 143 9.84 9.67 -12.75
C GLU A 143 10.69 8.42 -13.04
N GLY A 144 10.00 7.32 -13.32
CA GLY A 144 10.63 6.09 -13.75
C GLY A 144 11.17 5.20 -12.63
N ASP A 145 10.60 5.29 -11.44
CA ASP A 145 10.99 4.49 -10.26
C ASP A 145 12.41 4.79 -9.74
N LEU A 146 12.92 5.98 -10.02
CA LEU A 146 14.17 6.44 -9.45
C LEU A 146 13.93 7.04 -8.08
N MET A 147 14.56 6.47 -7.05
CA MET A 147 14.53 7.01 -5.69
C MET A 147 15.92 7.47 -5.28
N VAL A 148 16.00 8.68 -4.75
CA VAL A 148 17.23 9.26 -4.21
C VAL A 148 17.03 9.52 -2.73
N LEU A 149 17.89 8.93 -1.88
CA LEU A 149 17.91 9.19 -0.44
C LEU A 149 19.17 9.96 -0.09
N ASN A 150 19.02 10.97 0.73
CA ASN A 150 20.14 11.72 1.32
C ASN A 150 20.39 11.24 2.74
N ASN A 151 21.66 11.10 3.10
CA ASN A 151 22.11 10.57 4.39
C ASN A 151 21.43 9.25 4.74
N GLY A 152 21.49 8.31 3.79
CA GLY A 152 20.83 7.02 3.86
C GLY A 152 21.52 6.02 4.79
N VAL A 153 20.73 5.25 5.51
CA VAL A 153 21.16 4.10 6.32
C VAL A 153 20.37 2.88 5.88
N TYR A 154 21.05 1.79 5.65
CA TYR A 154 20.47 0.52 5.24
C TYR A 154 20.92 -0.60 6.17
N THR A 155 20.02 -1.46 6.59
CA THR A 155 20.33 -2.70 7.31
C THR A 155 19.21 -3.74 7.11
N ALA A 156 19.58 -5.02 7.06
CA ALA A 156 18.63 -6.14 7.16
C ALA A 156 18.63 -6.79 8.55
N CYS A 157 19.30 -6.16 9.53
CA CYS A 157 19.29 -6.64 10.91
C CYS A 157 18.08 -6.13 11.68
N LEU A 158 17.38 -7.01 12.39
CA LEU A 158 16.38 -6.61 13.36
C LEU A 158 17.04 -5.87 14.54
N PRO A 159 16.40 -4.83 15.10
CA PRO A 159 16.87 -4.24 16.33
C PRO A 159 16.87 -5.29 17.44
N CYS A 160 17.80 -5.16 18.37
CA CYS A 160 17.76 -5.96 19.56
C CYS A 160 16.51 -5.60 20.38
N ALA A 161 15.63 -6.58 20.63
CA ALA A 161 14.38 -6.34 21.35
C ALA A 161 14.57 -5.74 22.74
N GLU A 162 15.68 -6.13 23.41
CA GLU A 162 16.02 -5.62 24.75
C GLU A 162 16.68 -4.23 24.72
N ARG A 163 17.30 -3.86 23.62
CA ARG A 163 18.08 -2.62 23.48
C ARG A 163 17.96 -2.07 22.07
N PRO A 164 16.79 -1.53 21.69
CA PRO A 164 16.52 -1.04 20.33
C PRO A 164 17.37 0.19 19.95
N GLU A 165 17.95 0.89 20.94
CA GLU A 165 18.83 2.03 20.72
C GLU A 165 20.26 1.64 20.28
N LYS A 166 20.63 0.36 20.42
CA LYS A 166 21.95 -0.10 19.96
C LYS A 166 21.99 -0.19 18.44
N ALA A 167 23.18 0.14 17.92
CA ALA A 167 23.45 -0.06 16.50
C ALA A 167 23.23 -1.53 16.13
N PRO A 168 22.65 -1.80 14.95
CA PRO A 168 22.48 -3.16 14.46
C PRO A 168 23.82 -3.84 14.28
N LEU A 169 23.81 -5.18 14.17
CA LEU A 169 25.03 -5.97 13.93
C LEU A 169 25.86 -5.39 12.78
N TRP A 170 25.18 -5.04 11.70
CA TRP A 170 25.79 -4.35 10.57
C TRP A 170 24.82 -3.34 9.97
N GLN A 171 25.38 -2.28 9.39
CA GLN A 171 24.65 -1.29 8.62
C GLN A 171 25.56 -0.63 7.58
N VAL A 172 24.96 -0.16 6.52
CA VAL A 172 25.63 0.71 5.55
C VAL A 172 25.07 2.12 5.71
N LYS A 173 25.97 3.10 5.86
CA LYS A 173 25.63 4.53 5.82
C LYS A 173 26.21 5.13 4.56
N ALA A 174 25.42 5.89 3.83
CA ALA A 174 25.87 6.57 2.61
C ALA A 174 25.38 8.03 2.61
N GLU A 175 26.17 8.94 2.09
CA GLU A 175 25.73 10.33 1.92
C GLU A 175 24.58 10.39 0.91
N ARG A 176 24.60 9.50 -0.10
CA ARG A 176 23.55 9.40 -1.10
C ARG A 176 23.31 7.95 -1.49
N VAL A 177 22.05 7.56 -1.54
CA VAL A 177 21.60 6.27 -2.07
C VAL A 177 20.69 6.53 -3.25
N ILE A 178 21.01 5.95 -4.39
CA ILE A 178 20.23 6.07 -5.61
C ILE A 178 19.73 4.66 -5.95
N GLN A 179 18.43 4.48 -5.88
CA GLN A 179 17.78 3.23 -6.27
C GLN A 179 17.06 3.43 -7.59
N ASP A 180 17.36 2.57 -8.57
CA ASP A 180 16.66 2.51 -9.83
C ASP A 180 15.81 1.24 -9.85
N GLY A 181 14.49 1.41 -9.77
CA GLY A 181 13.53 0.31 -9.76
C GLY A 181 13.42 -0.41 -11.09
N LYS A 182 13.73 0.27 -12.22
CA LYS A 182 13.67 -0.35 -13.56
C LYS A 182 14.82 -1.31 -13.80
N THR A 183 16.01 -0.94 -13.37
CA THR A 183 17.22 -1.75 -13.54
C THR A 183 17.53 -2.62 -12.33
N HIS A 184 16.75 -2.48 -11.25
CA HIS A 184 16.96 -3.14 -9.96
C HIS A 184 18.37 -2.91 -9.40
N THR A 185 18.92 -1.71 -9.62
CA THR A 185 20.26 -1.35 -9.14
C THR A 185 20.19 -0.36 -7.99
N VAL A 186 21.14 -0.49 -7.08
CA VAL A 186 21.36 0.45 -5.99
C VAL A 186 22.79 0.97 -6.08
N ARG A 187 22.93 2.30 -6.22
CA ARG A 187 24.21 2.98 -6.16
C ARG A 187 24.35 3.67 -4.81
N LEU A 188 25.48 3.49 -4.18
CA LEU A 188 25.84 4.12 -2.93
C LEU A 188 27.00 5.08 -3.18
N GLU A 189 26.88 6.31 -2.73
CA GLU A 189 27.92 7.32 -2.82
C GLU A 189 28.46 7.64 -1.43
N LYS A 190 29.79 7.62 -1.27
CA LYS A 190 30.51 7.82 -0.02
C LYS A 190 29.98 6.94 1.12
N ALA A 191 29.83 5.68 0.83
CA ALA A 191 29.28 4.71 1.74
C ALA A 191 30.31 4.16 2.74
N ARG A 192 29.84 3.84 3.93
CA ARG A 192 30.61 3.23 5.02
C ARG A 192 29.89 2.01 5.52
N LEU A 193 30.56 0.86 5.46
CA LEU A 193 30.08 -0.34 6.12
C LEU A 193 30.46 -0.27 7.59
N GLN A 194 29.51 -0.48 8.47
CA GLN A 194 29.69 -0.49 9.92
C GLN A 194 29.29 -1.86 10.50
N LEU A 195 30.12 -2.37 11.41
CA LEU A 195 29.82 -3.52 12.28
C LEU A 195 29.78 -3.02 13.73
N PHE A 196 28.71 -3.34 14.44
CA PHE A 196 28.49 -2.90 15.83
C PHE A 196 28.71 -1.39 16.03
N GLY A 197 28.40 -0.58 15.01
CA GLY A 197 28.57 0.87 15.03
C GLY A 197 29.96 1.38 14.63
N HIS A 198 30.95 0.51 14.41
CA HIS A 198 32.31 0.88 13.98
C HIS A 198 32.46 0.75 12.47
N SER A 199 33.02 1.77 11.82
CA SER A 199 33.30 1.74 10.38
C SER A 199 34.47 0.81 10.08
N ILE A 200 34.22 -0.18 9.21
CA ILE A 200 35.20 -1.19 8.80
C ILE A 200 35.61 -1.08 7.34
N ALA A 201 34.78 -0.46 6.48
CA ALA A 201 35.08 -0.25 5.08
C ALA A 201 34.46 1.07 4.59
N TYR A 202 35.10 1.67 3.58
CA TYR A 202 34.64 2.87 2.91
C TYR A 202 34.58 2.62 1.40
N ILE A 203 33.51 3.06 0.77
CA ILE A 203 33.24 3.03 -0.66
C ILE A 203 33.09 4.50 -1.09
N PRO A 204 33.92 5.02 -1.98
CA PRO A 204 33.88 6.43 -2.43
C PRO A 204 32.63 6.81 -3.22
#